data_d43a837e3a353e72fdd72ff4faf10810
#
_entry.id   d43a837e3a353e72fdd72ff4faf10810
#
_cell.length_a   1.000
_cell.length_b   1.000
_cell.length_c   1.000
_cell.angle_alpha   90.00
_cell.angle_beta   90.00
_cell.angle_gamma   90.00
#
_symmetry.space_group_name_H-M   'P 1'
#
loop_
_entity.id
_entity.type
_entity.pdbx_description
1 polymer ?
#
loop_
_entity_poly.entity_id
_entity_poly.type
_entity_poly.pdbx_seq_one_letter_code
_entity_poly.pdbx_strand_id
1 'polypeptide(L)'
;RWALYTETVLINGAQVWDYLFMLSESWYFNVGVLCHEFFHVLGAPDLYHYDGGGAPSPVGGWDIMESNTNPPQYPSAFMKWKYGDWLPDLPEITESGTYTINPLQQQENAIYKIASPNSETEYFVVEYRRKEGLYDINTPGNRNGLVVYRINTSAGNGNAQGPPDEIYCYRPGGTLANNGSFDLAPYSSDYGHTFLNNGTDPSCFLYNSGNGGDGGLNLLNVTSADETISFTVSFGVPEIEVNPDELTFNVTSGDLGSQTVTLSNVGEVETQLNYSVNAIGDIPFSNPQGGPDGGNYYWTSAAEELGMEYEWIDIEDHAIQLNFSHNDLFADNPIALPFEFDFFSEGYTFVEVNANGWVGWESQNENAWLNSNLPSPNAPRPAIFGFWDDLNPNNEGGNSNSSGDIYYHVNQERAVIW
;
A
#
# COMPACT_ATOMS: atom_id res chain seq x y z
N ARG A 1 -9.56 21.29 28.38
CA ARG A 1 -9.44 20.02 29.11
C ARG A 1 -10.61 19.90 30.05
N TRP A 2 -11.19 18.72 30.11
CA TRP A 2 -12.30 18.37 30.99
C TRP A 2 -11.77 17.77 32.29
N ALA A 3 -12.60 17.74 33.32
CA ALA A 3 -12.41 16.92 34.48
C ALA A 3 -13.72 16.18 34.78
N LEU A 4 -13.67 14.89 34.59
CA LEU A 4 -14.75 14.00 35.02
C LEU A 4 -14.65 13.85 36.53
N TYR A 5 -15.78 13.96 37.16
CA TYR A 5 -15.89 14.14 38.55
C TYR A 5 -16.24 12.85 39.28
N THR A 6 -15.43 12.50 40.23
CA THR A 6 -15.68 11.34 41.11
C THR A 6 -15.98 11.74 42.57
N GLU A 7 -15.91 13.02 42.92
CA GLU A 7 -16.08 13.53 44.28
C GLU A 7 -17.05 14.70 44.30
N THR A 8 -17.69 14.94 45.43
CA THR A 8 -18.63 16.05 45.59
C THR A 8 -17.87 17.39 45.63
N VAL A 9 -17.91 18.12 44.50
CA VAL A 9 -17.42 19.50 44.46
C VAL A 9 -18.57 20.48 44.71
N LEU A 10 -18.37 21.39 45.62
CA LEU A 10 -19.36 22.42 45.92
C LEU A 10 -18.81 23.79 45.52
N ILE A 11 -19.57 24.57 44.74
CA ILE A 11 -19.30 25.96 44.46
C ILE A 11 -20.45 26.78 45.09
N ASN A 12 -20.13 27.65 46.03
CA ASN A 12 -21.12 28.42 46.82
C ASN A 12 -22.19 27.54 47.42
N GLY A 13 -21.85 26.34 47.87
CA GLY A 13 -22.80 25.39 48.49
C GLY A 13 -23.68 24.60 47.51
N ALA A 14 -23.57 24.84 46.21
CA ALA A 14 -24.23 24.04 45.18
C ALA A 14 -23.29 22.96 44.63
N GLN A 15 -23.79 21.75 44.48
CA GLN A 15 -23.01 20.65 43.91
C GLN A 15 -22.79 20.88 42.42
N VAL A 16 -21.55 20.69 41.97
CA VAL A 16 -21.14 20.69 40.58
C VAL A 16 -20.93 19.22 40.18
N TRP A 17 -21.59 18.79 39.11
CA TRP A 17 -21.51 17.41 38.61
C TRP A 17 -20.43 17.21 37.59
N ASP A 18 -20.39 18.08 36.55
CA ASP A 18 -19.43 18.05 35.48
C ASP A 18 -18.94 19.48 35.17
N TYR A 19 -17.69 19.57 34.69
CA TYR A 19 -17.14 20.88 34.33
C TYR A 19 -16.04 20.72 33.27
N LEU A 20 -15.87 21.74 32.45
CA LEU A 20 -14.86 21.84 31.43
C LEU A 20 -13.82 22.89 31.79
N PHE A 21 -12.56 22.54 31.58
CA PHE A 21 -11.48 23.52 31.56
C PHE A 21 -11.06 23.78 30.12
N MET A 22 -11.16 25.02 29.69
CA MET A 22 -10.67 25.44 28.38
C MET A 22 -9.57 26.52 28.57
N LEU A 23 -8.55 26.45 27.73
CA LEU A 23 -7.53 27.47 27.68
C LEU A 23 -8.11 28.73 27.06
N SER A 24 -7.72 29.89 27.58
CA SER A 24 -8.25 31.19 27.16
C SER A 24 -7.65 31.73 25.86
N GLU A 25 -6.58 31.09 25.35
CA GLU A 25 -6.00 31.47 24.07
C GLU A 25 -6.95 31.16 22.92
N SER A 26 -7.05 32.10 21.97
CA SER A 26 -8.06 32.09 20.92
C SER A 26 -8.06 30.84 20.03
N TRP A 27 -6.93 30.19 19.88
CA TRP A 27 -6.80 28.95 19.09
C TRP A 27 -7.30 27.69 19.82
N TYR A 28 -7.26 27.70 21.16
CA TYR A 28 -7.81 26.62 21.98
C TYR A 28 -9.28 26.86 22.38
N PHE A 29 -9.72 28.12 22.37
CA PHE A 29 -11.08 28.51 22.73
C PHE A 29 -11.92 28.61 21.45
N ASN A 30 -12.31 27.47 20.88
CA ASN A 30 -13.12 27.38 19.69
C ASN A 30 -14.18 26.27 19.82
N VAL A 31 -15.13 26.23 18.87
CA VAL A 31 -16.26 25.28 18.91
C VAL A 31 -15.79 23.83 18.80
N GLY A 32 -14.76 23.55 18.00
CA GLY A 32 -14.24 22.18 17.84
C GLY A 32 -13.70 21.63 19.16
N VAL A 33 -12.86 22.39 19.86
CA VAL A 33 -12.35 22.00 21.17
C VAL A 33 -13.49 21.88 22.19
N LEU A 34 -14.43 22.83 22.19
CA LEU A 34 -15.58 22.76 23.10
C LEU A 34 -16.41 21.48 22.86
N CYS A 35 -16.70 21.11 21.63
CA CYS A 35 -17.45 19.90 21.31
C CYS A 35 -16.68 18.64 21.71
N HIS A 36 -15.38 18.58 21.48
CA HIS A 36 -14.51 17.48 21.91
C HIS A 36 -14.58 17.30 23.44
N GLU A 37 -14.27 18.34 24.19
CA GLU A 37 -14.26 18.30 25.65
C GLU A 37 -15.66 18.00 26.23
N PHE A 38 -16.72 18.52 25.59
CA PHE A 38 -18.07 18.24 26.01
C PHE A 38 -18.48 16.80 25.75
N PHE A 39 -17.97 16.17 24.70
CA PHE A 39 -18.25 14.77 24.43
C PHE A 39 -17.65 13.83 25.50
N HIS A 40 -16.56 14.23 26.14
CA HIS A 40 -16.07 13.55 27.35
C HIS A 40 -17.08 13.53 28.49
N VAL A 41 -17.86 14.59 28.67
CA VAL A 41 -18.91 14.63 29.69
C VAL A 41 -20.00 13.59 29.43
N LEU A 42 -20.22 13.24 28.16
CA LEU A 42 -21.13 12.14 27.77
C LEU A 42 -20.48 10.76 27.88
N GLY A 43 -19.20 10.68 28.25
CA GLY A 43 -18.48 9.43 28.47
C GLY A 43 -17.60 8.98 27.32
N ALA A 44 -17.48 9.77 26.24
CA ALA A 44 -16.61 9.44 25.12
C ALA A 44 -15.14 9.54 25.53
N PRO A 45 -14.30 8.54 25.23
CA PRO A 45 -12.86 8.59 25.46
C PRO A 45 -12.12 9.30 24.33
N ASP A 46 -10.86 9.66 24.59
CA ASP A 46 -9.94 10.07 23.53
C ASP A 46 -9.60 8.91 22.60
N LEU A 47 -9.43 9.24 21.32
CA LEU A 47 -9.08 8.29 20.28
C LEU A 47 -7.62 8.44 19.80
N TYR A 48 -6.86 9.38 20.33
CA TYR A 48 -5.42 9.50 20.10
C TYR A 48 -4.61 8.82 21.22
N HIS A 49 -3.41 8.35 20.90
CA HIS A 49 -2.52 7.72 21.86
C HIS A 49 -1.86 8.76 22.77
N TYR A 50 -1.92 8.57 24.09
CA TYR A 50 -1.32 9.49 25.04
C TYR A 50 0.21 9.42 25.07
N ASP A 51 0.76 8.21 24.89
CA ASP A 51 2.19 8.00 25.05
C ASP A 51 3.00 8.32 23.79
N GLY A 52 2.38 8.72 22.70
CA GLY A 52 3.06 9.12 21.47
C GLY A 52 4.04 8.06 20.92
N GLY A 53 3.89 6.79 21.29
CA GLY A 53 4.86 5.71 21.18
C GLY A 53 5.19 5.20 19.76
N GLY A 54 5.02 6.03 18.74
CA GLY A 54 5.33 5.66 17.36
C GLY A 54 4.31 4.76 16.68
N ALA A 55 3.24 4.37 17.38
CA ALA A 55 2.12 3.66 16.77
C ALA A 55 1.36 4.58 15.80
N PRO A 56 0.79 4.04 14.71
CA PRO A 56 -0.01 4.83 13.79
C PRO A 56 -1.20 5.50 14.48
N SER A 57 -1.51 6.72 14.04
CA SER A 57 -2.73 7.43 14.44
C SER A 57 -3.97 6.58 14.05
N PRO A 58 -4.89 6.30 14.99
CA PRO A 58 -5.94 5.32 14.70
C PRO A 58 -7.00 5.80 13.73
N VAL A 59 -7.59 6.99 13.94
CA VAL A 59 -8.72 7.50 13.13
C VAL A 59 -8.47 8.88 12.54
N GLY A 60 -7.48 9.61 13.04
CA GLY A 60 -7.12 10.94 12.55
C GLY A 60 -8.29 11.93 12.60
N GLY A 61 -8.37 12.79 11.59
CA GLY A 61 -9.43 13.79 11.46
C GLY A 61 -10.82 13.24 11.09
N TRP A 62 -11.00 11.91 11.02
CA TRP A 62 -12.31 11.29 10.80
C TRP A 62 -13.17 11.23 12.06
N ASP A 63 -12.58 11.49 13.22
CA ASP A 63 -13.32 11.59 14.47
C ASP A 63 -12.83 12.78 15.31
N ILE A 64 -13.77 13.56 15.85
CA ILE A 64 -13.48 14.72 16.71
C ILE A 64 -12.69 14.34 17.96
N MET A 65 -12.80 13.10 18.44
CA MET A 65 -12.14 12.62 19.65
C MET A 65 -10.66 12.26 19.44
N GLU A 66 -10.17 12.22 18.19
CA GLU A 66 -8.74 12.14 17.91
C GLU A 66 -8.16 13.50 17.50
N SER A 67 -8.81 14.19 16.56
CA SER A 67 -8.32 15.46 16.04
C SER A 67 -9.48 16.38 15.73
N ASN A 68 -9.66 17.42 16.54
CA ASN A 68 -10.76 18.37 16.36
C ASN A 68 -10.40 19.52 15.41
N THR A 69 -11.37 19.97 14.63
CA THR A 69 -11.29 21.10 13.72
C THR A 69 -12.28 22.21 14.07
N ASN A 70 -12.19 23.36 13.43
CA ASN A 70 -13.16 24.44 13.60
C ASN A 70 -13.56 25.02 12.22
N PRO A 71 -14.80 24.85 11.75
CA PRO A 71 -15.91 24.12 12.35
C PRO A 71 -15.56 22.64 12.64
N PRO A 72 -16.16 22.02 13.68
CA PRO A 72 -15.88 20.65 14.04
C PRO A 72 -16.43 19.66 13.01
N GLN A 73 -15.75 18.53 12.85
CA GLN A 73 -16.32 17.37 12.22
C GLN A 73 -17.18 16.59 13.22
N TYR A 74 -18.00 15.68 12.69
CA TYR A 74 -18.74 14.74 13.52
C TYR A 74 -17.81 13.70 14.16
N PRO A 75 -18.14 13.16 15.34
CA PRO A 75 -17.60 11.88 15.74
C PRO A 75 -18.08 10.78 14.76
N SER A 76 -17.32 9.69 14.66
CA SER A 76 -17.70 8.54 13.85
C SER A 76 -19.08 7.99 14.27
N ALA A 77 -19.73 7.27 13.36
CA ALA A 77 -21.02 6.64 13.65
C ALA A 77 -20.93 5.69 14.85
N PHE A 78 -19.81 4.97 14.98
CA PHE A 78 -19.58 4.11 16.15
C PHE A 78 -19.55 4.91 17.46
N MET A 79 -18.86 6.04 17.50
CA MET A 79 -18.80 6.89 18.68
C MET A 79 -20.15 7.53 18.99
N LYS A 80 -20.91 7.92 17.95
CA LYS A 80 -22.29 8.41 18.11
C LYS A 80 -23.23 7.37 18.69
N TRP A 81 -23.08 6.12 18.25
CA TRP A 81 -23.89 5.01 18.74
C TRP A 81 -23.49 4.62 20.17
N LYS A 82 -22.19 4.37 20.42
CA LYS A 82 -21.73 3.78 21.68
C LYS A 82 -21.73 4.77 22.83
N TYR A 83 -21.30 6.00 22.61
CA TYR A 83 -21.06 6.98 23.67
C TYR A 83 -22.04 8.14 23.65
N GLY A 84 -22.55 8.49 22.47
CA GLY A 84 -23.48 9.61 22.33
C GLY A 84 -24.95 9.22 22.53
N ASP A 85 -25.30 7.95 22.32
CA ASP A 85 -26.68 7.48 22.24
C ASP A 85 -27.50 8.28 21.20
N TRP A 86 -26.82 8.73 20.13
CA TRP A 86 -27.44 9.54 19.07
C TRP A 86 -27.88 8.71 17.87
N LEU A 87 -27.42 7.47 17.79
CA LEU A 87 -27.88 6.48 16.82
C LEU A 87 -28.57 5.36 17.61
N PRO A 88 -29.82 5.02 17.26
CA PRO A 88 -30.60 4.09 18.07
C PRO A 88 -30.11 2.65 18.01
N ASP A 89 -29.56 2.25 16.87
CA ASP A 89 -29.17 0.87 16.56
C ASP A 89 -27.81 0.79 15.88
N LEU A 90 -27.19 -0.38 15.98
CA LEU A 90 -26.03 -0.81 15.19
C LEU A 90 -26.42 -2.08 14.41
N PRO A 91 -27.17 -1.94 13.31
CA PRO A 91 -27.65 -3.09 12.55
C PRO A 91 -26.49 -3.89 11.96
N GLU A 92 -26.57 -5.20 12.05
CA GLU A 92 -25.56 -6.11 11.54
C GLU A 92 -26.00 -6.67 10.19
N ILE A 93 -25.09 -6.59 9.22
CA ILE A 93 -25.21 -7.26 7.93
C ILE A 93 -24.80 -8.72 8.14
N THR A 94 -25.73 -9.64 7.94
CA THR A 94 -25.53 -11.09 8.14
C THR A 94 -25.70 -11.91 6.86
N GLU A 95 -26.14 -11.29 5.78
CA GLU A 95 -26.37 -11.94 4.48
C GLU A 95 -25.59 -11.21 3.37
N SER A 96 -25.16 -11.96 2.38
CA SER A 96 -24.58 -11.39 1.16
C SER A 96 -25.63 -10.57 0.42
N GLY A 97 -25.25 -9.39 -0.07
CA GLY A 97 -26.18 -8.52 -0.77
C GLY A 97 -25.68 -7.09 -0.92
N THR A 98 -26.48 -6.28 -1.60
CA THR A 98 -26.23 -4.85 -1.77
C THR A 98 -26.99 -4.04 -0.76
N TYR A 99 -26.30 -3.17 -0.07
CA TYR A 99 -26.82 -2.31 1.00
C TYR A 99 -26.65 -0.85 0.61
N THR A 100 -27.62 -0.04 0.99
CA THR A 100 -27.56 1.42 0.78
C THR A 100 -27.53 2.10 2.14
N ILE A 101 -26.67 3.10 2.29
CA ILE A 101 -26.48 3.85 3.53
C ILE A 101 -26.64 5.34 3.28
N ASN A 102 -27.26 6.01 4.24
CA ASN A 102 -27.43 7.46 4.23
C ASN A 102 -26.18 8.17 4.77
N PRO A 103 -25.98 9.44 4.40
CA PRO A 103 -24.94 10.25 5.03
C PRO A 103 -25.12 10.30 6.56
N LEU A 104 -24.02 10.30 7.28
CA LEU A 104 -23.98 10.32 8.75
C LEU A 104 -24.81 11.45 9.39
N GLN A 105 -25.01 12.54 8.66
CA GLN A 105 -25.83 13.68 9.08
C GLN A 105 -27.31 13.35 9.25
N GLN A 106 -27.83 12.33 8.55
CA GLN A 106 -29.25 11.98 8.57
C GLN A 106 -29.66 11.13 9.77
N GLN A 107 -28.70 10.50 10.44
CA GLN A 107 -28.88 9.61 11.61
C GLN A 107 -29.63 8.30 11.36
N GLU A 108 -30.60 8.29 10.47
CA GLU A 108 -31.29 7.07 10.06
C GLU A 108 -30.49 6.31 9.01
N ASN A 109 -30.38 4.99 9.14
CA ASN A 109 -29.64 4.13 8.22
C ASN A 109 -28.23 4.66 7.91
N ALA A 110 -27.51 5.12 8.96
CA ALA A 110 -26.24 5.82 8.84
C ALA A 110 -25.03 4.98 9.27
N ILE A 111 -25.26 3.73 9.71
CA ILE A 111 -24.24 2.83 10.25
C ILE A 111 -24.64 1.38 10.01
N TYR A 112 -23.63 0.55 9.67
CA TYR A 112 -23.77 -0.91 9.69
C TYR A 112 -22.55 -1.56 10.35
N LYS A 113 -22.82 -2.67 11.05
CA LYS A 113 -21.82 -3.61 11.54
C LYS A 113 -21.68 -4.78 10.57
N ILE A 114 -20.45 -5.27 10.37
CA ILE A 114 -20.15 -6.49 9.62
C ILE A 114 -19.20 -7.30 10.50
N ALA A 115 -19.62 -8.50 10.90
CA ALA A 115 -18.77 -9.38 11.70
C ALA A 115 -17.55 -9.85 10.92
N SER A 116 -16.42 -10.03 11.63
CA SER A 116 -15.29 -10.74 11.06
C SER A 116 -15.48 -12.24 11.24
N PRO A 117 -15.34 -13.07 10.20
CA PRO A 117 -15.36 -14.52 10.36
C PRO A 117 -14.10 -15.04 11.09
N ASN A 118 -13.08 -14.21 11.22
CA ASN A 118 -11.77 -14.57 11.75
C ASN A 118 -11.51 -14.05 13.17
N SER A 119 -12.50 -13.39 13.80
CA SER A 119 -12.39 -12.87 15.16
C SER A 119 -13.73 -12.78 15.86
N GLU A 120 -13.74 -13.15 17.15
CA GLU A 120 -14.90 -12.94 18.01
C GLU A 120 -14.91 -11.55 18.69
N THR A 121 -13.77 -10.85 18.68
CA THR A 121 -13.59 -9.57 19.37
C THR A 121 -13.40 -8.39 18.43
N GLU A 122 -13.12 -8.64 17.16
CA GLU A 122 -12.95 -7.59 16.17
C GLU A 122 -14.01 -7.72 15.07
N TYR A 123 -14.56 -6.58 14.64
CA TYR A 123 -15.56 -6.49 13.59
C TYR A 123 -15.41 -5.16 12.83
N PHE A 124 -16.15 -5.00 11.76
CA PHE A 124 -16.12 -3.81 10.93
C PHE A 124 -17.37 -2.97 11.14
N VAL A 125 -17.18 -1.66 11.01
CA VAL A 125 -18.26 -0.68 10.98
C VAL A 125 -18.09 0.18 9.74
N VAL A 126 -19.19 0.44 9.05
CA VAL A 126 -19.23 1.31 7.88
C VAL A 126 -20.13 2.50 8.11
N GLU A 127 -19.73 3.66 7.62
CA GLU A 127 -20.50 4.90 7.61
C GLU A 127 -20.28 5.64 6.28
N TYR A 128 -21.23 6.50 5.92
CA TYR A 128 -21.07 7.36 4.75
C TYR A 128 -20.79 8.80 5.17
N ARG A 129 -19.66 9.35 4.75
CA ARG A 129 -19.22 10.72 5.04
C ARG A 129 -19.36 11.61 3.82
N ARG A 130 -20.06 12.72 3.98
CA ARG A 130 -20.25 13.76 2.96
C ARG A 130 -19.81 15.11 3.49
N LYS A 131 -19.00 15.83 2.70
CA LYS A 131 -18.57 17.19 3.00
C LYS A 131 -19.68 18.18 2.66
N GLU A 132 -20.73 18.17 3.45
CA GLU A 132 -21.88 19.05 3.31
C GLU A 132 -22.23 19.76 4.61
N GLY A 133 -22.85 20.95 4.46
CA GLY A 133 -23.28 21.74 5.61
C GLY A 133 -22.13 22.36 6.38
N LEU A 134 -22.34 22.54 7.70
CA LEU A 134 -21.37 23.19 8.58
C LEU A 134 -20.31 22.22 9.11
N TYR A 135 -20.68 20.97 9.33
CA TYR A 135 -19.83 19.93 9.88
C TYR A 135 -19.30 19.04 8.77
N ASP A 136 -18.23 18.28 9.03
CA ASP A 136 -17.54 17.42 8.07
C ASP A 136 -16.81 18.13 6.91
N ILE A 137 -16.96 19.44 6.76
CA ILE A 137 -16.24 20.17 5.73
C ILE A 137 -14.72 20.09 5.92
N ASN A 138 -14.27 19.90 7.14
CA ASN A 138 -12.87 19.81 7.54
C ASN A 138 -12.39 18.36 7.80
N THR A 139 -13.17 17.33 7.43
CA THR A 139 -12.65 15.96 7.41
C THR A 139 -11.49 15.81 6.42
N PRO A 140 -10.60 14.82 6.60
CA PRO A 140 -9.41 14.68 5.77
C PRO A 140 -9.70 14.65 4.26
N GLY A 141 -8.80 15.22 3.47
CA GLY A 141 -8.87 15.23 2.01
C GLY A 141 -10.07 15.95 1.41
N ASN A 142 -10.38 15.64 0.17
CA ASN A 142 -11.49 16.24 -0.60
C ASN A 142 -12.52 15.21 -1.09
N ARG A 143 -12.54 14.01 -0.48
CA ARG A 143 -13.39 12.91 -0.92
C ARG A 143 -14.63 12.77 -0.07
N ASN A 144 -15.75 12.47 -0.72
CA ASN A 144 -16.94 11.91 -0.10
C ASN A 144 -16.92 10.40 -0.31
N GLY A 145 -17.47 9.62 0.59
CA GLY A 145 -17.53 8.18 0.39
C GLY A 145 -17.79 7.39 1.65
N LEU A 146 -17.83 6.09 1.48
CA LEU A 146 -17.94 5.13 2.56
C LEU A 146 -16.62 5.10 3.34
N VAL A 147 -16.67 5.21 4.65
CA VAL A 147 -15.52 5.06 5.54
C VAL A 147 -15.69 3.78 6.34
N VAL A 148 -14.64 2.99 6.44
CA VAL A 148 -14.66 1.69 7.09
C VAL A 148 -13.73 1.70 8.28
N TYR A 149 -14.24 1.21 9.40
CA TYR A 149 -13.49 1.10 10.65
C TYR A 149 -13.39 -0.36 11.09
N ARG A 150 -12.28 -0.70 11.73
CA ARG A 150 -12.15 -1.88 12.56
C ARG A 150 -12.47 -1.49 13.99
N ILE A 151 -13.33 -2.27 14.64
CA ILE A 151 -13.64 -2.16 16.06
C ILE A 151 -13.05 -3.36 16.77
N ASN A 152 -12.38 -3.11 17.90
CA ASN A 152 -11.81 -4.15 18.74
C ASN A 152 -12.35 -4.04 20.16
N THR A 153 -13.25 -4.95 20.52
CA THR A 153 -13.90 -4.96 21.84
C THR A 153 -12.98 -5.39 22.98
N SER A 154 -11.82 -5.98 22.67
CA SER A 154 -10.81 -6.36 23.67
C SER A 154 -9.90 -5.19 24.08
N ALA A 155 -9.94 -4.08 23.35
CA ALA A 155 -9.07 -2.91 23.60
C ALA A 155 -9.51 -2.06 24.81
N GLY A 156 -10.73 -2.25 25.28
CA GLY A 156 -11.34 -1.37 26.29
C GLY A 156 -12.06 -0.18 25.64
N ASN A 157 -12.11 0.95 26.30
CA ASN A 157 -12.77 2.16 25.83
C ASN A 157 -11.74 3.16 25.31
N GLY A 158 -11.88 3.55 24.04
CA GLY A 158 -11.00 4.51 23.37
C GLY A 158 -9.64 3.97 22.99
N ASN A 159 -8.78 4.87 22.51
CA ASN A 159 -7.47 4.53 21.99
C ASN A 159 -6.32 5.12 22.84
N ALA A 160 -6.62 5.83 23.89
CA ALA A 160 -5.62 6.58 24.65
C ALA A 160 -4.47 5.72 25.20
N GLN A 161 -4.74 4.46 25.49
CA GLN A 161 -3.77 3.47 25.97
C GLN A 161 -3.37 2.47 24.87
N GLY A 162 -3.85 2.67 23.65
CA GLY A 162 -3.56 1.80 22.52
C GLY A 162 -2.10 1.81 22.04
N PRO A 163 -1.72 0.93 21.11
CA PRO A 163 -2.51 -0.23 20.69
C PRO A 163 -2.59 -1.35 21.76
N PRO A 164 -3.69 -2.14 21.83
CA PRO A 164 -4.78 -2.21 20.85
C PRO A 164 -5.69 -0.98 20.90
N ASP A 165 -6.20 -0.62 19.71
CA ASP A 165 -7.15 0.47 19.54
C ASP A 165 -8.58 -0.05 19.51
N GLU A 166 -9.49 0.61 20.20
CA GLU A 166 -10.92 0.30 20.13
C GLU A 166 -11.47 0.52 18.73
N ILE A 167 -11.04 1.61 18.08
CA ILE A 167 -11.47 1.98 16.73
C ILE A 167 -10.26 2.36 15.87
N TYR A 168 -10.21 1.82 14.65
CA TYR A 168 -9.19 2.10 13.65
C TYR A 168 -9.84 2.35 12.29
N CYS A 169 -9.47 3.44 11.61
CA CYS A 169 -9.95 3.80 10.28
C CYS A 169 -9.07 3.16 9.20
N TYR A 170 -9.64 2.36 8.30
CA TYR A 170 -8.93 1.83 7.14
C TYR A 170 -8.65 2.91 6.11
N ARG A 171 -7.42 2.91 5.57
CA ARG A 171 -6.92 3.91 4.61
C ARG A 171 -5.74 3.40 3.81
N PRO A 172 -5.57 3.82 2.54
CA PRO A 172 -4.45 3.39 1.71
C PRO A 172 -3.09 3.61 2.38
N GLY A 173 -2.24 2.58 2.30
CA GLY A 173 -0.93 2.55 2.96
C GLY A 173 -0.98 2.43 4.50
N GLY A 174 -2.17 2.33 5.10
CA GLY A 174 -2.36 2.14 6.54
C GLY A 174 -2.15 0.69 6.95
N THR A 175 -1.35 0.46 8.00
CA THR A 175 -1.05 -0.84 8.58
C THR A 175 -0.95 -0.74 10.09
N LEU A 176 -0.61 -1.84 10.77
CA LEU A 176 -0.29 -1.80 12.21
C LEU A 176 0.95 -0.95 12.55
N ALA A 177 1.77 -0.59 11.55
CA ALA A 177 3.02 0.16 11.73
C ALA A 177 3.08 1.48 10.99
N ASN A 178 2.23 1.68 9.97
CA ASN A 178 2.24 2.87 9.11
C ASN A 178 0.92 3.63 9.17
N ASN A 179 1.00 4.95 9.18
CA ASN A 179 -0.18 5.81 9.20
C ASN A 179 -1.04 5.67 7.93
N GLY A 180 -0.42 5.54 6.77
CA GLY A 180 -1.15 5.66 5.51
C GLY A 180 -1.72 7.06 5.28
N SER A 181 -2.71 7.18 4.39
CA SER A 181 -3.30 8.44 3.98
C SER A 181 -4.77 8.55 4.39
N PHE A 182 -5.06 9.33 5.42
CA PHE A 182 -6.43 9.63 5.85
C PHE A 182 -7.25 10.35 4.77
N ASP A 183 -6.61 11.13 3.91
CA ASP A 183 -7.25 11.85 2.81
C ASP A 183 -7.86 10.92 1.76
N LEU A 184 -7.35 9.71 1.69
CA LEU A 184 -7.76 8.69 0.73
C LEU A 184 -8.65 7.59 1.34
N ALA A 185 -9.00 7.69 2.62
CA ALA A 185 -9.82 6.68 3.32
C ALA A 185 -11.20 6.43 2.69
N PRO A 186 -11.94 7.43 2.16
CA PRO A 186 -13.26 7.19 1.60
C PRO A 186 -13.25 6.30 0.36
N TYR A 187 -14.15 5.33 0.34
CA TYR A 187 -14.43 4.46 -0.79
C TYR A 187 -15.55 5.06 -1.63
N SER A 188 -15.35 5.13 -2.94
CA SER A 188 -16.35 5.53 -3.93
C SER A 188 -15.87 5.20 -5.34
N SER A 189 -16.81 4.90 -6.24
CA SER A 189 -16.51 4.73 -7.66
C SER A 189 -16.01 6.02 -8.32
N ASP A 190 -16.28 7.18 -7.74
CA ASP A 190 -15.79 8.47 -8.23
C ASP A 190 -14.26 8.55 -8.25
N TYR A 191 -13.59 7.72 -7.45
CA TYR A 191 -12.14 7.69 -7.32
C TYR A 191 -11.53 6.34 -7.70
N GLY A 192 -12.35 5.38 -8.18
CA GLY A 192 -11.93 4.02 -8.45
C GLY A 192 -11.62 3.18 -7.20
N HIS A 193 -12.00 3.65 -6.01
CA HIS A 193 -11.78 2.99 -4.73
C HIS A 193 -13.10 2.32 -4.29
N THR A 194 -13.36 1.12 -4.81
CA THR A 194 -14.69 0.50 -4.79
C THR A 194 -14.78 -0.81 -4.02
N PHE A 195 -13.69 -1.26 -3.42
CA PHE A 195 -13.66 -2.54 -2.69
C PHE A 195 -12.62 -2.54 -1.59
N LEU A 196 -12.89 -3.32 -0.53
CA LEU A 196 -12.00 -3.58 0.59
C LEU A 196 -12.07 -5.06 0.94
N ASN A 197 -10.95 -5.74 0.82
CA ASN A 197 -10.77 -7.12 1.26
C ASN A 197 -9.31 -7.37 1.65
N ASN A 198 -8.93 -8.62 1.88
CA ASN A 198 -7.57 -8.95 2.29
C ASN A 198 -6.50 -8.71 1.20
N GLY A 199 -6.89 -8.66 -0.08
CA GLY A 199 -5.99 -8.42 -1.22
C GLY A 199 -5.86 -6.96 -1.65
N THR A 200 -6.46 -6.00 -0.92
CA THR A 200 -6.46 -4.57 -1.25
C THR A 200 -5.42 -3.77 -0.48
N ASP A 201 -5.21 -2.52 -0.85
CA ASP A 201 -4.53 -1.51 -0.04
C ASP A 201 -5.52 -0.39 0.34
N PRO A 202 -5.91 -0.28 1.63
CA PRO A 202 -5.53 -1.17 2.73
C PRO A 202 -6.11 -2.57 2.58
N SER A 203 -5.47 -3.58 3.17
CA SER A 203 -6.16 -4.84 3.44
C SER A 203 -7.09 -4.69 4.64
N CYS A 204 -8.10 -5.58 4.76
CA CYS A 204 -9.02 -5.60 5.90
C CYS A 204 -8.43 -6.30 7.13
N PHE A 205 -7.21 -5.94 7.53
CA PHE A 205 -6.46 -6.60 8.60
C PHE A 205 -7.08 -6.42 9.99
N LEU A 206 -6.93 -7.44 10.84
CA LEU A 206 -7.23 -7.39 12.27
C LEU A 206 -6.01 -6.89 13.06
N TYR A 207 -6.23 -6.47 14.31
CA TYR A 207 -5.13 -6.24 15.25
C TYR A 207 -4.54 -7.54 15.76
N ASN A 208 -5.41 -8.49 16.14
CA ASN A 208 -5.05 -9.86 16.54
C ASN A 208 -3.85 -9.89 17.50
N SER A 209 -3.94 -9.21 18.64
CA SER A 209 -2.87 -9.10 19.65
C SER A 209 -1.55 -8.55 19.09
N GLY A 210 -1.59 -7.71 18.06
CA GLY A 210 -0.44 -7.11 17.40
C GLY A 210 0.17 -7.93 16.28
N ASN A 211 -0.35 -9.14 16.01
CA ASN A 211 0.16 -10.01 14.93
C ASN A 211 -0.45 -9.69 13.57
N GLY A 212 -1.55 -8.95 13.54
CA GLY A 212 -2.32 -8.74 12.33
C GLY A 212 -3.07 -10.01 11.91
N GLY A 213 -3.49 -10.03 10.69
CA GLY A 213 -4.18 -11.18 10.07
C GLY A 213 -5.33 -10.73 9.19
N ASP A 214 -5.86 -11.65 8.39
CA ASP A 214 -7.00 -11.42 7.54
C ASP A 214 -8.28 -11.20 8.35
N GLY A 215 -8.97 -10.11 8.09
CA GLY A 215 -10.26 -9.81 8.73
C GLY A 215 -11.45 -10.53 8.10
N GLY A 216 -11.29 -11.06 6.90
CA GLY A 216 -12.35 -11.78 6.19
C GLY A 216 -13.48 -10.89 5.65
N LEU A 217 -13.33 -9.57 5.70
CA LEU A 217 -14.28 -8.66 5.06
C LEU A 217 -14.14 -8.74 3.54
N ASN A 218 -15.28 -8.84 2.87
CA ASN A 218 -15.36 -8.71 1.42
C ASN A 218 -16.42 -7.67 1.08
N LEU A 219 -16.01 -6.41 1.01
CA LEU A 219 -16.83 -5.26 0.68
C LEU A 219 -16.50 -4.83 -0.75
N LEU A 220 -17.52 -4.75 -1.61
CA LEU A 220 -17.39 -4.65 -3.05
C LEU A 220 -18.34 -3.58 -3.61
N ASN A 221 -18.13 -3.22 -4.86
CA ASN A 221 -19.07 -2.46 -5.69
C ASN A 221 -19.56 -1.16 -5.04
N VAL A 222 -18.67 -0.45 -4.33
CA VAL A 222 -19.05 0.85 -3.77
C VAL A 222 -19.39 1.81 -4.90
N THR A 223 -20.60 2.37 -4.87
CA THR A 223 -21.10 3.29 -5.90
C THR A 223 -20.50 4.69 -5.78
N SER A 224 -20.92 5.61 -6.63
CA SER A 224 -20.62 7.04 -6.48
C SER A 224 -21.22 7.60 -5.20
N ALA A 225 -20.54 8.62 -4.65
CA ALA A 225 -20.94 9.32 -3.45
C ALA A 225 -21.99 10.40 -3.77
N ASP A 226 -23.26 10.04 -3.76
CA ASP A 226 -24.39 10.89 -4.08
C ASP A 226 -25.26 11.16 -2.82
N GLU A 227 -26.57 11.32 -2.97
CA GLU A 227 -27.49 11.48 -1.81
C GLU A 227 -27.40 10.30 -0.83
N THR A 228 -27.17 9.13 -1.37
CA THR A 228 -26.84 7.89 -0.64
C THR A 228 -25.66 7.22 -1.30
N ILE A 229 -25.05 6.24 -0.64
CA ILE A 229 -24.04 5.38 -1.22
C ILE A 229 -24.44 3.92 -1.03
N SER A 230 -24.18 3.08 -2.04
CA SER A 230 -24.44 1.65 -1.95
C SER A 230 -23.14 0.88 -2.04
N PHE A 231 -23.12 -0.28 -1.41
CA PHE A 231 -22.00 -1.21 -1.41
C PHE A 231 -22.52 -2.64 -1.28
N THR A 232 -21.73 -3.60 -1.73
CA THR A 232 -22.04 -5.02 -1.60
C THR A 232 -21.18 -5.63 -0.51
N VAL A 233 -21.77 -6.49 0.32
CA VAL A 233 -21.03 -7.36 1.25
C VAL A 233 -21.23 -8.79 0.80
N SER A 234 -20.16 -9.57 0.74
CA SER A 234 -20.20 -10.98 0.40
C SER A 234 -19.56 -11.81 1.50
N PHE A 235 -20.30 -12.81 1.97
CA PHE A 235 -19.84 -13.80 2.95
C PHE A 235 -19.48 -15.14 2.31
N GLY A 236 -19.61 -15.24 0.99
CA GLY A 236 -19.35 -16.48 0.27
C GLY A 236 -17.87 -16.75 0.02
N VAL A 237 -17.55 -17.99 -0.29
CA VAL A 237 -16.23 -18.44 -0.71
C VAL A 237 -16.17 -18.39 -2.24
N PRO A 238 -15.20 -17.68 -2.85
CA PRO A 238 -15.00 -17.76 -4.29
C PRO A 238 -14.50 -19.16 -4.68
N GLU A 239 -15.00 -19.67 -5.79
CA GLU A 239 -14.56 -20.94 -6.37
C GLU A 239 -14.17 -20.72 -7.81
N ILE A 240 -12.95 -21.14 -8.17
CA ILE A 240 -12.44 -20.99 -9.53
C ILE A 240 -12.84 -22.19 -10.38
N GLU A 241 -13.43 -21.92 -11.54
CA GLU A 241 -13.54 -22.86 -12.64
C GLU A 241 -12.60 -22.44 -13.77
N VAL A 242 -11.84 -23.40 -14.28
CA VAL A 242 -10.90 -23.21 -15.39
C VAL A 242 -11.40 -23.99 -16.59
N ASN A 243 -11.64 -23.34 -17.72
CA ASN A 243 -12.14 -24.02 -18.92
C ASN A 243 -11.44 -23.52 -20.20
N PRO A 244 -10.79 -24.41 -20.98
CA PRO A 244 -10.50 -25.81 -20.64
C PRO A 244 -9.47 -25.93 -19.51
N ASP A 245 -9.49 -27.03 -18.78
CA ASP A 245 -8.57 -27.36 -17.70
C ASP A 245 -7.22 -27.89 -18.20
N GLU A 246 -7.17 -28.25 -19.51
CA GLU A 246 -5.96 -28.68 -20.21
C GLU A 246 -5.87 -28.01 -21.58
N LEU A 247 -4.69 -27.54 -21.94
CA LEU A 247 -4.39 -26.99 -23.27
C LEU A 247 -3.34 -27.83 -23.98
N THR A 248 -3.63 -28.20 -25.21
CA THR A 248 -2.68 -28.92 -26.06
C THR A 248 -2.24 -28.02 -27.21
N PHE A 249 -0.95 -27.76 -27.32
CA PHE A 249 -0.35 -27.00 -28.41
C PHE A 249 0.37 -27.95 -29.38
N ASN A 250 0.02 -27.88 -30.67
CA ASN A 250 0.75 -28.52 -31.74
C ASN A 250 1.33 -27.44 -32.63
N VAL A 251 2.57 -27.04 -32.34
CA VAL A 251 3.29 -25.96 -33.05
C VAL A 251 4.55 -26.53 -33.69
N THR A 252 4.87 -26.06 -34.90
CA THR A 252 6.15 -26.35 -35.54
C THR A 252 7.24 -25.49 -34.92
N SER A 253 8.48 -25.98 -34.91
CA SER A 253 9.61 -25.19 -34.37
C SER A 253 9.70 -23.83 -35.06
N GLY A 254 9.63 -22.77 -34.27
CA GLY A 254 9.65 -21.36 -34.71
C GLY A 254 8.25 -20.74 -34.91
N ASP A 255 7.19 -21.50 -34.78
CA ASP A 255 5.82 -20.98 -34.84
C ASP A 255 5.29 -20.61 -33.43
N LEU A 256 4.35 -19.68 -33.40
CA LEU A 256 3.63 -19.29 -32.17
C LEU A 256 2.24 -19.90 -32.17
N GLY A 257 1.87 -20.51 -31.06
CA GLY A 257 0.51 -20.98 -30.80
C GLY A 257 -0.15 -20.21 -29.68
N SER A 258 -1.42 -19.86 -29.84
CA SER A 258 -2.23 -19.25 -28.79
C SER A 258 -3.51 -20.04 -28.57
N GLN A 259 -3.90 -20.19 -27.32
CA GLN A 259 -5.20 -20.73 -26.92
C GLN A 259 -5.78 -19.89 -25.80
N THR A 260 -7.09 -19.89 -25.69
CA THR A 260 -7.79 -19.11 -24.67
C THR A 260 -8.26 -20.03 -23.55
N VAL A 261 -7.96 -19.64 -22.33
CA VAL A 261 -8.52 -20.22 -21.10
C VAL A 261 -9.52 -19.22 -20.53
N THR A 262 -10.67 -19.71 -20.16
CA THR A 262 -11.67 -18.94 -19.42
C THR A 262 -11.58 -19.30 -17.95
N LEU A 263 -11.37 -18.28 -17.12
CA LEU A 263 -11.46 -18.38 -15.66
C LEU A 263 -12.81 -17.83 -15.24
N SER A 264 -13.59 -18.61 -14.52
CA SER A 264 -14.89 -18.21 -13.99
C SER A 264 -14.90 -18.36 -12.48
N ASN A 265 -15.53 -17.41 -11.79
CA ASN A 265 -15.89 -17.60 -10.40
C ASN A 265 -17.25 -18.29 -10.36
N VAL A 266 -17.27 -19.55 -9.97
CA VAL A 266 -18.48 -20.38 -9.80
C VAL A 266 -18.87 -20.57 -8.34
N GLY A 267 -18.15 -19.86 -7.44
CA GLY A 267 -18.49 -19.80 -6.02
C GLY A 267 -19.82 -19.09 -5.77
N GLU A 268 -20.09 -18.83 -4.49
CA GLU A 268 -21.34 -18.18 -4.09
C GLU A 268 -21.50 -16.81 -4.74
N VAL A 269 -22.73 -16.37 -4.91
CA VAL A 269 -23.10 -15.12 -5.56
C VAL A 269 -22.38 -13.94 -4.88
N GLU A 270 -21.83 -13.04 -5.72
CA GLU A 270 -21.16 -11.82 -5.28
C GLU A 270 -19.80 -12.03 -4.56
N THR A 271 -19.15 -13.18 -4.74
CA THR A 271 -17.79 -13.39 -4.27
C THR A 271 -16.76 -12.83 -5.24
N GLN A 272 -15.66 -12.27 -4.72
CA GLN A 272 -14.54 -11.85 -5.55
C GLN A 272 -13.48 -12.93 -5.61
N LEU A 273 -13.16 -13.39 -6.83
CA LEU A 273 -12.08 -14.33 -7.07
C LEU A 273 -10.77 -13.54 -7.30
N ASN A 274 -9.81 -13.69 -6.40
CA ASN A 274 -8.44 -13.24 -6.60
C ASN A 274 -7.61 -14.45 -7.05
N TYR A 275 -6.91 -14.33 -8.18
CA TYR A 275 -6.10 -15.40 -8.70
C TYR A 275 -4.75 -14.89 -9.21
N SER A 276 -3.78 -15.78 -9.25
CA SER A 276 -2.53 -15.57 -9.95
C SER A 276 -2.30 -16.69 -10.97
N VAL A 277 -1.72 -16.35 -12.08
CA VAL A 277 -1.35 -17.34 -13.10
C VAL A 277 0.17 -17.44 -13.10
N ASN A 278 0.67 -18.63 -12.77
CA ASN A 278 2.09 -18.92 -12.81
C ASN A 278 2.31 -20.09 -13.78
N ALA A 279 3.28 -19.96 -14.67
CA ALA A 279 3.75 -21.10 -15.44
C ALA A 279 4.63 -21.97 -14.52
N ILE A 280 4.11 -23.10 -14.08
CA ILE A 280 4.84 -24.10 -13.28
C ILE A 280 4.90 -25.37 -14.14
N GLY A 281 6.08 -25.84 -14.43
CA GLY A 281 6.21 -27.14 -15.07
C GLY A 281 7.63 -27.41 -15.48
N ASP A 282 8.00 -28.69 -15.53
CA ASP A 282 8.86 -29.19 -16.55
C ASP A 282 8.23 -28.83 -17.88
N ILE A 283 8.37 -27.57 -18.28
CA ILE A 283 8.15 -27.20 -19.65
C ILE A 283 9.25 -27.94 -20.37
N PRO A 284 8.93 -28.89 -21.27
CA PRO A 284 9.95 -29.38 -22.19
C PRO A 284 10.39 -28.28 -23.18
N PHE A 285 10.02 -27.06 -22.92
CA PHE A 285 10.64 -25.85 -23.39
C PHE A 285 11.66 -25.45 -22.31
N SER A 286 12.69 -26.17 -22.34
CA SER A 286 13.95 -25.87 -21.79
C SER A 286 14.37 -24.48 -22.17
N ASN A 287 13.96 -23.44 -21.65
CA ASN A 287 14.58 -22.13 -21.47
C ASN A 287 13.48 -21.10 -21.37
N PRO A 288 13.34 -20.44 -20.21
CA PRO A 288 12.62 -19.20 -20.17
C PRO A 288 13.23 -18.28 -21.23
N GLN A 289 12.42 -17.93 -22.19
CA GLN A 289 12.77 -17.00 -23.25
C GLN A 289 11.61 -16.07 -23.49
N GLY A 290 11.88 -14.88 -23.97
CA GLY A 290 10.87 -13.90 -24.28
C GLY A 290 11.36 -12.86 -25.28
N GLY A 291 10.45 -12.02 -25.70
CA GLY A 291 10.67 -11.04 -26.73
C GLY A 291 9.83 -11.30 -27.98
N PRO A 292 9.93 -10.45 -29.02
CA PRO A 292 10.75 -9.25 -28.99
C PRO A 292 10.14 -8.17 -28.10
N ASP A 293 11.02 -7.37 -27.48
CA ASP A 293 10.61 -6.12 -26.86
C ASP A 293 10.49 -4.98 -27.90
N GLY A 294 10.30 -3.74 -27.45
CA GLY A 294 10.19 -2.57 -28.32
C GLY A 294 11.46 -2.27 -29.16
N GLY A 295 12.60 -2.88 -28.82
CA GLY A 295 13.86 -2.79 -29.53
C GLY A 295 14.21 -4.03 -30.36
N ASN A 296 13.28 -4.98 -30.49
CA ASN A 296 13.48 -6.29 -31.11
C ASN A 296 14.48 -7.22 -30.37
N TYR A 297 14.65 -7.02 -29.07
CA TYR A 297 15.48 -7.91 -28.25
C TYR A 297 14.72 -9.12 -27.78
N TYR A 298 15.40 -10.25 -27.77
CA TYR A 298 14.93 -11.51 -27.22
C TYR A 298 15.82 -11.89 -26.05
N TRP A 299 15.24 -12.55 -25.05
CA TRP A 299 16.03 -13.09 -23.95
C TRP A 299 15.79 -14.61 -23.83
N THR A 300 16.78 -15.30 -23.36
CA THR A 300 16.71 -16.72 -23.07
C THR A 300 17.60 -17.03 -21.86
N SER A 301 17.26 -18.06 -21.11
CA SER A 301 18.12 -18.54 -20.01
C SER A 301 18.96 -19.74 -20.46
N ALA A 302 20.12 -19.90 -19.85
CA ALA A 302 21.05 -20.99 -20.13
C ALA A 302 20.68 -22.32 -19.44
N ALA A 303 19.39 -22.68 -19.39
CA ALA A 303 19.01 -24.01 -18.91
C ALA A 303 19.21 -25.05 -20.02
N GLU A 304 19.81 -26.09 -19.73
CA GLU A 304 20.52 -27.21 -20.31
C GLU A 304 20.20 -27.74 -21.73
N GLU A 305 19.20 -27.33 -22.49
CA GLU A 305 18.85 -28.03 -23.74
C GLU A 305 18.75 -27.21 -25.05
N LEU A 306 18.93 -25.90 -25.07
CA LEU A 306 18.83 -25.10 -26.31
C LEU A 306 20.05 -24.24 -26.66
N GLY A 307 21.25 -24.70 -26.39
CA GLY A 307 22.40 -24.24 -27.14
C GLY A 307 23.04 -22.90 -26.71
N MET A 308 22.67 -22.34 -25.60
CA MET A 308 23.49 -21.33 -24.95
C MET A 308 24.28 -22.00 -23.82
N GLU A 309 25.48 -22.47 -24.16
CA GLU A 309 26.41 -22.94 -23.14
C GLU A 309 26.99 -21.73 -22.44
N TYR A 310 27.04 -21.77 -21.09
CA TYR A 310 27.79 -20.82 -20.33
C TYR A 310 29.27 -20.97 -20.62
N GLU A 311 29.88 -19.94 -21.21
CA GLU A 311 31.33 -19.88 -21.48
C GLU A 311 31.93 -18.77 -20.63
N TRP A 312 32.76 -19.13 -19.66
CA TRP A 312 33.60 -18.15 -18.99
C TRP A 312 34.71 -17.67 -19.89
N ILE A 313 34.71 -16.37 -20.20
CA ILE A 313 35.73 -15.78 -21.02
C ILE A 313 36.83 -15.24 -20.10
N ASP A 314 37.90 -15.98 -19.98
CA ASP A 314 39.04 -15.60 -19.19
C ASP A 314 39.83 -14.45 -19.88
N ILE A 315 40.01 -13.35 -19.16
CA ILE A 315 40.73 -12.18 -19.62
C ILE A 315 41.99 -11.89 -18.78
N GLU A 316 42.38 -12.76 -17.83
CA GLU A 316 43.43 -12.51 -16.84
C GLU A 316 44.74 -12.04 -17.49
N ASP A 317 45.18 -12.65 -18.60
CA ASP A 317 46.41 -12.32 -19.30
C ASP A 317 46.36 -10.97 -20.05
N HIS A 318 45.18 -10.41 -20.28
CA HIS A 318 44.95 -9.22 -21.12
C HIS A 318 44.06 -8.17 -20.43
N ALA A 319 43.72 -8.40 -19.16
CA ALA A 319 42.86 -7.54 -18.40
C ALA A 319 43.46 -6.16 -18.15
N ILE A 320 42.65 -5.13 -18.38
CA ILE A 320 42.98 -3.74 -18.05
C ILE A 320 42.09 -3.34 -16.90
N GLN A 321 42.68 -2.89 -15.80
CA GLN A 321 41.93 -2.43 -14.64
C GLN A 321 41.28 -1.08 -14.95
N LEU A 322 40.00 -0.93 -14.58
CA LEU A 322 39.29 0.34 -14.58
C LEU A 322 39.63 1.14 -13.33
N ASN A 323 39.74 2.45 -13.47
CA ASN A 323 39.92 3.37 -12.38
C ASN A 323 38.62 4.17 -12.16
N PHE A 324 38.30 4.37 -10.92
CA PHE A 324 37.14 5.15 -10.50
C PHE A 324 37.56 6.24 -9.53
N SER A 325 37.26 7.48 -9.83
CA SER A 325 37.47 8.61 -8.92
C SER A 325 36.36 8.75 -7.88
N HIS A 326 35.28 7.98 -8.02
CA HIS A 326 34.13 7.95 -7.09
C HIS A 326 33.44 6.60 -7.18
N ASN A 327 33.00 6.07 -6.04
CA ASN A 327 32.35 4.75 -5.94
C ASN A 327 30.91 4.70 -6.49
N ASP A 328 30.32 5.81 -6.87
CA ASP A 328 28.94 5.88 -7.40
C ASP A 328 28.86 6.39 -8.84
N LEU A 329 30.01 6.56 -9.49
CA LEU A 329 30.08 7.13 -10.85
C LEU A 329 30.62 6.12 -11.86
N PHE A 330 30.70 6.55 -13.10
CA PHE A 330 31.40 5.83 -14.16
C PHE A 330 32.91 5.81 -13.93
N ALA A 331 33.57 4.81 -14.51
CA ALA A 331 35.00 4.77 -14.61
C ALA A 331 35.53 6.09 -15.23
N ASP A 332 36.74 6.48 -14.84
CA ASP A 332 37.37 7.76 -15.26
C ASP A 332 37.44 7.94 -16.78
N ASN A 333 37.42 6.85 -17.54
CA ASN A 333 37.39 6.88 -18.99
C ASN A 333 36.42 5.80 -19.52
N PRO A 334 35.66 6.13 -20.58
CA PRO A 334 34.85 5.13 -21.27
C PRO A 334 35.77 4.14 -22.02
N ILE A 335 35.28 2.93 -22.21
CA ILE A 335 35.96 1.89 -22.98
C ILE A 335 35.62 2.09 -24.46
N ALA A 336 36.61 2.38 -25.27
CA ALA A 336 36.45 2.47 -26.72
C ALA A 336 36.22 1.07 -27.33
N LEU A 337 35.21 0.94 -28.16
CA LEU A 337 34.89 -0.28 -28.90
C LEU A 337 35.45 -0.19 -30.31
N PRO A 338 36.19 -1.19 -30.83
CA PRO A 338 36.66 -1.21 -32.22
C PRO A 338 35.59 -1.64 -33.22
N PHE A 339 34.35 -1.77 -32.77
CA PHE A 339 33.14 -2.07 -33.53
C PHE A 339 32.02 -1.16 -33.09
N GLU A 340 30.96 -1.05 -33.88
CA GLU A 340 29.72 -0.39 -33.51
C GLU A 340 28.81 -1.40 -32.77
N PHE A 341 28.36 -1.04 -31.60
CA PHE A 341 27.40 -1.79 -30.80
C PHE A 341 26.02 -1.15 -30.87
N ASP A 342 25.10 -1.84 -31.50
CA ASP A 342 23.71 -1.37 -31.60
C ASP A 342 22.93 -1.67 -30.32
N PHE A 343 22.35 -0.64 -29.70
CA PHE A 343 21.49 -0.77 -28.54
C PHE A 343 20.22 0.06 -28.74
N PHE A 344 19.07 -0.61 -28.88
CA PHE A 344 17.78 -0.01 -29.19
C PHE A 344 17.81 0.88 -30.46
N SER A 345 18.48 0.41 -31.51
CA SER A 345 18.65 1.08 -32.80
C SER A 345 19.55 2.32 -32.78
N GLU A 346 20.30 2.55 -31.71
CA GLU A 346 21.36 3.54 -31.62
C GLU A 346 22.69 2.84 -31.60
N GLY A 347 23.65 3.31 -32.45
CA GLY A 347 24.98 2.71 -32.60
C GLY A 347 25.98 3.41 -31.69
N TYR A 348 26.73 2.63 -30.91
CA TYR A 348 27.73 3.12 -29.97
C TYR A 348 29.12 2.55 -30.29
N THR A 349 30.13 3.38 -30.20
CA THR A 349 31.55 3.00 -30.36
C THR A 349 32.33 3.07 -29.05
N PHE A 350 31.62 3.18 -27.94
CA PHE A 350 32.19 3.15 -26.60
C PHE A 350 31.17 2.55 -25.63
N VAL A 351 31.62 2.20 -24.43
CA VAL A 351 30.76 1.82 -23.32
C VAL A 351 31.30 2.44 -22.02
N GLU A 352 30.43 2.94 -21.18
CA GLU A 352 30.75 3.46 -19.85
C GLU A 352 30.42 2.40 -18.82
N VAL A 353 31.33 2.13 -17.89
CA VAL A 353 31.15 1.15 -16.81
C VAL A 353 30.94 1.88 -15.51
N ASN A 354 29.82 1.64 -14.85
CA ASN A 354 29.53 2.24 -13.57
C ASN A 354 30.02 1.35 -12.42
N ALA A 355 30.53 1.99 -11.37
CA ALA A 355 31.02 1.32 -10.17
C ALA A 355 29.99 0.40 -9.51
N ASN A 356 28.72 0.67 -9.70
CA ASN A 356 27.58 -0.04 -9.10
C ASN A 356 27.02 -1.18 -9.98
N GLY A 357 27.88 -1.79 -10.83
CA GLY A 357 27.59 -3.06 -11.51
C GLY A 357 26.66 -2.98 -12.72
N TRP A 358 26.68 -1.86 -13.44
CA TRP A 358 25.97 -1.68 -14.69
C TRP A 358 26.80 -0.95 -15.74
N VAL A 359 26.39 -1.04 -16.99
CA VAL A 359 27.03 -0.33 -18.11
C VAL A 359 25.99 0.54 -18.82
N GLY A 360 26.48 1.63 -19.43
CA GLY A 360 25.61 2.57 -20.11
C GLY A 360 26.30 3.39 -21.19
N TRP A 361 25.54 4.32 -21.77
CA TRP A 361 25.97 5.20 -22.85
C TRP A 361 25.38 6.58 -22.66
N GLU A 362 26.15 7.54 -22.12
CA GLU A 362 25.66 8.87 -21.75
C GLU A 362 24.35 8.80 -20.88
N SER A 363 24.33 7.84 -19.99
CA SER A 363 23.11 7.48 -19.23
C SER A 363 22.69 8.59 -18.29
N GLN A 364 21.39 8.86 -18.24
CA GLN A 364 20.80 9.70 -17.19
C GLN A 364 20.84 8.95 -15.86
N ASN A 365 20.89 9.70 -14.74
CA ASN A 365 20.99 9.17 -13.38
C ASN A 365 22.25 8.33 -13.13
N GLU A 366 23.37 8.78 -13.63
CA GLU A 366 24.69 8.10 -13.58
C GLU A 366 25.15 7.75 -12.14
N ASN A 367 24.67 8.45 -11.14
CA ASN A 367 24.97 8.23 -9.72
C ASN A 367 23.92 7.34 -9.00
N ALA A 368 23.19 6.53 -9.74
CA ALA A 368 22.22 5.61 -9.16
C ALA A 368 22.90 4.40 -8.51
N TRP A 369 23.30 4.54 -7.27
CA TRP A 369 23.91 3.48 -6.46
C TRP A 369 22.87 2.53 -5.84
N LEU A 370 21.67 3.02 -5.56
CA LEU A 370 20.60 2.24 -4.95
C LEU A 370 19.79 1.54 -6.03
N ASN A 371 19.81 0.22 -6.04
CA ASN A 371 18.99 -0.56 -6.94
C ASN A 371 17.48 -0.42 -6.61
N SER A 372 16.65 -0.64 -7.59
CA SER A 372 15.19 -0.59 -7.46
C SER A 372 14.54 -1.64 -8.35
N ASN A 373 13.30 -2.00 -8.04
CA ASN A 373 12.53 -2.89 -8.91
C ASN A 373 12.38 -2.28 -10.31
N LEU A 374 12.69 -3.04 -11.34
CA LEU A 374 12.48 -2.64 -12.74
C LEU A 374 11.09 -3.11 -13.24
N PRO A 375 10.42 -2.29 -14.07
CA PRO A 375 10.85 -0.99 -14.59
C PRO A 375 10.72 0.15 -13.57
N SER A 376 11.70 1.06 -13.56
CA SER A 376 11.71 2.23 -12.67
C SER A 376 12.02 3.51 -13.46
N PRO A 377 11.30 4.61 -13.22
CA PRO A 377 11.64 5.90 -13.83
C PRO A 377 12.98 6.47 -13.34
N ASN A 378 13.47 5.99 -12.21
CA ASN A 378 14.73 6.43 -11.59
C ASN A 378 15.92 5.55 -11.96
N ALA A 379 15.71 4.41 -12.65
CA ALA A 379 16.80 3.58 -13.11
C ALA A 379 17.63 4.33 -14.19
N PRO A 380 18.96 4.16 -14.21
CA PRO A 380 19.81 4.68 -15.29
C PRO A 380 19.34 4.20 -16.66
N ARG A 381 19.46 5.06 -17.66
CA ARG A 381 19.14 4.67 -19.05
C ARG A 381 19.75 5.66 -20.06
N PRO A 382 20.19 5.14 -21.23
CA PRO A 382 20.20 3.72 -21.59
C PRO A 382 21.21 2.94 -20.74
N ALA A 383 20.90 1.72 -20.31
CA ALA A 383 21.77 0.90 -19.45
C ALA A 383 21.50 -0.60 -19.57
N ILE A 384 22.52 -1.40 -19.30
CA ILE A 384 22.46 -2.85 -19.10
C ILE A 384 22.91 -3.15 -17.68
N PHE A 385 22.06 -3.79 -16.90
CA PHE A 385 22.31 -4.12 -15.50
C PHE A 385 22.81 -5.56 -15.40
N GLY A 386 24.10 -5.73 -15.07
CA GLY A 386 24.70 -7.04 -14.81
C GLY A 386 24.47 -7.45 -13.36
N PHE A 387 24.89 -6.61 -12.42
CA PHE A 387 24.70 -6.81 -10.98
C PHE A 387 24.58 -5.43 -10.29
N TRP A 388 23.44 -4.79 -10.45
CA TRP A 388 23.22 -3.45 -9.93
C TRP A 388 22.98 -3.46 -8.41
N ASP A 389 23.98 -2.95 -7.68
CA ASP A 389 23.92 -2.78 -6.22
C ASP A 389 24.93 -1.67 -5.82
N ASP A 390 24.91 -1.25 -4.57
CA ASP A 390 25.87 -0.29 -3.99
C ASP A 390 27.24 -0.98 -3.81
N LEU A 391 28.03 -0.98 -4.89
CA LEU A 391 29.35 -1.59 -4.94
C LEU A 391 30.45 -0.53 -4.78
N ASN A 392 31.58 -0.93 -4.25
CA ASN A 392 32.72 -0.03 -4.03
C ASN A 392 34.03 -0.64 -4.60
N PRO A 393 34.25 -0.53 -5.91
CA PRO A 393 35.50 -0.96 -6.51
C PRO A 393 36.64 0.00 -6.16
N ASN A 394 37.88 -0.50 -6.19
CA ASN A 394 39.16 0.25 -6.10
C ASN A 394 39.42 0.97 -4.77
N ASN A 395 38.65 0.73 -3.72
CA ASN A 395 38.88 1.34 -2.41
C ASN A 395 39.03 2.88 -2.45
N GLU A 396 38.39 3.55 -3.39
CA GLU A 396 38.48 5.01 -3.57
C GLU A 396 37.64 5.74 -2.49
N GLY A 397 38.08 6.97 -2.21
CA GLY A 397 37.37 7.82 -1.21
C GLY A 397 37.77 7.55 0.23
N GLY A 398 38.77 6.71 0.54
CA GLY A 398 39.26 6.47 1.90
C GLY A 398 38.37 5.50 2.71
N ASN A 399 37.42 4.83 2.09
CA ASN A 399 36.64 3.77 2.70
C ASN A 399 37.43 2.44 2.59
N SER A 400 37.70 1.81 3.73
CA SER A 400 38.50 0.58 3.82
C SER A 400 37.78 -0.69 3.32
N ASN A 401 36.59 -0.57 2.78
CA ASN A 401 35.72 -1.67 2.38
C ASN A 401 35.54 -1.76 0.86
N SER A 402 36.64 -1.88 0.12
CA SER A 402 36.56 -2.20 -1.32
C SER A 402 35.87 -3.56 -1.52
N SER A 403 34.94 -3.64 -2.46
CA SER A 403 34.27 -4.87 -2.89
C SER A 403 35.04 -5.64 -3.97
N GLY A 404 36.15 -5.10 -4.44
CA GLY A 404 36.99 -5.68 -5.48
C GLY A 404 37.37 -4.67 -6.56
N ASP A 405 37.96 -5.16 -7.64
CA ASP A 405 38.36 -4.35 -8.79
C ASP A 405 37.55 -4.77 -10.03
N ILE A 406 37.37 -3.85 -10.97
CA ILE A 406 36.71 -4.12 -12.24
C ILE A 406 37.79 -4.08 -13.35
N TYR A 407 37.76 -5.10 -14.18
CA TYR A 407 38.68 -5.25 -15.30
C TYR A 407 37.93 -5.35 -16.61
N TYR A 408 38.59 -5.03 -17.71
CA TYR A 408 38.03 -5.21 -19.04
C TYR A 408 39.07 -5.68 -20.06
N HIS A 409 38.58 -6.31 -21.08
CA HIS A 409 39.32 -6.61 -22.32
C HIS A 409 38.41 -6.38 -23.52
N VAL A 410 38.99 -5.80 -24.59
CA VAL A 410 38.27 -5.53 -25.84
C VAL A 410 39.07 -6.07 -27.01
N ASN A 411 38.41 -6.72 -27.94
CA ASN A 411 38.95 -7.13 -29.23
C ASN A 411 37.99 -6.75 -30.37
N GLN A 412 38.25 -7.17 -31.60
CA GLN A 412 37.44 -6.84 -32.78
C GLN A 412 36.01 -7.41 -32.75
N GLU A 413 35.70 -8.32 -31.85
CA GLU A 413 34.45 -9.06 -31.82
C GLU A 413 33.63 -8.80 -30.56
N ARG A 414 34.27 -8.45 -29.44
CA ARG A 414 33.63 -8.33 -28.15
C ARG A 414 34.33 -7.42 -27.15
N ALA A 415 33.59 -6.91 -26.22
CA ALA A 415 34.06 -6.33 -24.97
C ALA A 415 33.65 -7.25 -23.80
N VAL A 416 34.60 -7.55 -22.93
CA VAL A 416 34.41 -8.33 -21.71
C VAL A 416 34.71 -7.44 -20.53
N ILE A 417 33.78 -7.39 -19.58
CA ILE A 417 33.92 -6.62 -18.32
C ILE A 417 33.82 -7.62 -17.18
N TRP A 418 34.78 -7.57 -16.27
CA TRP A 418 35.02 -8.59 -15.24
C TRP A 418 34.93 -8.01 -13.85
#